data_bdc9a3b2f89b41db19f47e10e28afea4
#
_entry.id   bdc9a3b2f89b41db19f47e10e28afea4
#
_cell.length_a   1.000
_cell.length_b   1.000
_cell.length_c   1.000
_cell.angle_alpha   90.00
_cell.angle_beta   90.00
_cell.angle_gamma   90.00
#
_symmetry.space_group_name_H-M   'P 1'
#
loop_
_entity.id
_entity.type
_entity.pdbx_description
1 polymer ?
#
loop_
_entity_poly.entity_id
_entity_poly.type
_entity_poly.pdbx_seq_one_letter_code
_entity_poly.pdbx_strand_id
1 'polypeptide(L)'
;MHNLHWELVDSEAYSSIRRLDARVKIVCAVFALFGVLTIAHWHTAMLVFASCLVLAFYSKVSMRLYLRRMLYPLYVITFVSAVQPFTYGSTIVAITPLLPFPIFYEGLLFGLLVFSRCLAAVAILNLLISVSSILEIIGALAWFRAPSVLLDVALLMFRYIFVISEEAERIYNAQQSRCGYSKALGFFGRLRNYGTLFGMLFTRAYDRAVIIGNAMIARGYTGEKKLFKFSERPLSTKDVLYGLSLILAFTLLILAGC
;
A
#
# COMPACT_ATOMS: atom_id res chain seq x y z
N MET A 1 -12.13 -16.52 4.15
CA MET A 1 -11.15 -16.03 3.14
C MET A 1 -11.77 -15.72 1.78
N HIS A 2 -13.02 -16.04 1.55
CA HIS A 2 -13.78 -15.75 0.29
C HIS A 2 -13.89 -14.24 -0.07
N ASN A 3 -13.70 -13.35 0.91
CA ASN A 3 -13.85 -11.89 0.69
C ASN A 3 -12.62 -11.20 0.08
N LEU A 4 -11.43 -11.81 0.13
CA LEU A 4 -10.21 -11.21 -0.41
C LEU A 4 -10.20 -11.14 -1.95
N HIS A 5 -10.80 -12.13 -2.61
CA HIS A 5 -10.90 -12.18 -4.07
C HIS A 5 -11.76 -11.05 -4.63
N TRP A 6 -12.86 -10.73 -3.96
CA TRP A 6 -13.80 -9.68 -4.39
C TRP A 6 -13.29 -8.28 -4.09
N GLU A 7 -12.58 -8.05 -2.99
CA GLU A 7 -12.01 -6.74 -2.65
C GLU A 7 -10.90 -6.27 -3.64
N LEU A 8 -10.22 -7.21 -4.31
CA LEU A 8 -9.19 -6.89 -5.31
C LEU A 8 -9.79 -6.73 -6.72
N VAL A 9 -10.97 -7.27 -6.99
CA VAL A 9 -11.64 -7.25 -8.30
C VAL A 9 -12.74 -6.18 -8.38
N ASP A 10 -13.38 -5.82 -7.26
CA ASP A 10 -14.55 -4.92 -7.20
C ASP A 10 -14.24 -3.44 -7.42
N SER A 11 -13.24 -3.16 -8.19
CA SER A 11 -12.88 -1.80 -8.52
C SER A 11 -13.50 -1.29 -9.83
N GLU A 12 -14.60 -1.83 -10.29
CA GLU A 12 -15.26 -1.42 -11.56
C GLU A 12 -16.16 -0.17 -11.48
N ALA A 13 -16.02 0.70 -10.49
CA ALA A 13 -16.74 1.96 -10.49
C ALA A 13 -16.13 2.96 -11.48
N TYR A 14 -16.88 3.36 -12.48
CA TYR A 14 -16.54 4.35 -13.51
C TYR A 14 -16.27 5.74 -12.91
N SER A 15 -15.01 6.07 -12.61
CA SER A 15 -14.63 7.46 -12.32
C SER A 15 -13.61 7.97 -13.32
N SER A 16 -13.66 9.28 -13.64
CA SER A 16 -12.76 9.91 -14.62
C SER A 16 -11.28 9.78 -14.22
N ILE A 17 -10.96 9.85 -12.92
CA ILE A 17 -9.58 9.71 -12.40
C ILE A 17 -9.04 8.29 -12.58
N ARG A 18 -9.91 7.28 -12.59
CA ARG A 18 -9.52 5.89 -12.77
C ARG A 18 -9.10 5.59 -14.21
N ARG A 19 -9.63 6.35 -15.19
CA ARG A 19 -9.26 6.24 -16.60
C ARG A 19 -7.89 6.84 -16.94
N LEU A 20 -7.34 7.66 -16.04
CA LEU A 20 -6.00 8.23 -16.21
C LEU A 20 -4.95 7.11 -16.23
N ASP A 21 -3.91 7.28 -17.03
CA ASP A 21 -2.79 6.37 -17.10
C ASP A 21 -2.10 6.20 -15.75
N ALA A 22 -1.82 4.95 -15.36
CA ALA A 22 -1.16 4.62 -14.09
C ALA A 22 0.23 5.26 -13.96
N ARG A 23 0.92 5.51 -15.06
CA ARG A 23 2.21 6.20 -15.14
C ARG A 23 2.10 7.60 -14.53
N VAL A 24 1.11 8.36 -14.96
CA VAL A 24 0.85 9.73 -14.48
C VAL A 24 0.46 9.72 -13.00
N LYS A 25 -0.41 8.79 -12.59
CA LYS A 25 -0.83 8.63 -11.18
C LYS A 25 0.36 8.37 -10.26
N ILE A 26 1.27 7.47 -10.65
CA ILE A 26 2.45 7.15 -9.85
C ILE A 26 3.38 8.35 -9.75
N VAL A 27 3.66 9.06 -10.86
CA VAL A 27 4.51 10.25 -10.85
C VAL A 27 3.91 11.33 -9.95
N CYS A 28 2.59 11.59 -10.07
CA CYS A 28 1.90 12.55 -9.22
C CYS A 28 1.94 12.16 -7.74
N ALA A 29 1.75 10.87 -7.41
CA ALA A 29 1.78 10.38 -6.04
C ALA A 29 3.19 10.51 -5.43
N VAL A 30 4.23 10.12 -6.18
CA VAL A 30 5.62 10.24 -5.74
C VAL A 30 5.98 11.72 -5.52
N PHE A 31 5.61 12.60 -6.46
CA PHE A 31 5.86 14.03 -6.33
C PHE A 31 5.13 14.62 -5.11
N ALA A 32 3.86 14.26 -4.90
CA ALA A 32 3.09 14.69 -3.74
C ALA A 32 3.68 14.18 -2.41
N LEU A 33 4.20 12.94 -2.38
CA LEU A 33 4.89 12.39 -1.20
C LEU A 33 6.15 13.17 -0.85
N PHE A 34 7.02 13.45 -1.85
CA PHE A 34 8.19 14.29 -1.62
C PHE A 34 7.81 15.69 -1.16
N GLY A 35 6.76 16.27 -1.75
CA GLY A 35 6.24 17.57 -1.33
C GLY A 35 5.77 17.59 0.13
N VAL A 36 5.08 16.56 0.60
CA VAL A 36 4.65 16.46 2.00
C VAL A 36 5.84 16.46 2.97
N LEU A 37 6.99 15.90 2.58
CA LEU A 37 8.19 15.90 3.42
C LEU A 37 8.78 17.30 3.64
N THR A 38 8.62 18.22 2.68
CA THR A 38 9.16 19.59 2.75
C THR A 38 8.27 20.57 3.53
N ILE A 39 7.01 20.20 3.83
CA ILE A 39 6.07 21.07 4.55
C ILE A 39 6.57 21.37 5.97
N ALA A 40 6.72 22.64 6.32
CA ALA A 40 7.14 23.06 7.65
C ALA A 40 5.97 23.26 8.64
N HIS A 41 4.77 23.55 8.14
CA HIS A 41 3.60 23.88 8.97
C HIS A 41 2.55 22.76 8.97
N TRP A 42 2.03 22.43 10.14
CA TRP A 42 1.02 21.37 10.31
C TRP A 42 -0.30 21.67 9.58
N HIS A 43 -0.68 22.97 9.46
CA HIS A 43 -1.89 23.39 8.75
C HIS A 43 -1.88 22.98 7.25
N THR A 44 -0.74 23.13 6.59
CA THR A 44 -0.61 22.79 5.15
C THR A 44 -0.62 21.28 4.92
N ALA A 45 -0.04 20.50 5.82
CA ALA A 45 -0.17 19.04 5.74
C ALA A 45 -1.63 18.59 5.92
N MET A 46 -2.40 19.25 6.79
CA MET A 46 -3.85 19.01 6.93
C MET A 46 -4.64 19.41 5.67
N LEU A 47 -4.27 20.50 4.99
CA LEU A 47 -4.88 20.88 3.70
C LEU A 47 -4.60 19.84 2.61
N VAL A 48 -3.36 19.30 2.56
CA VAL A 48 -3.04 18.20 1.64
C VAL A 48 -3.88 16.96 1.96
N PHE A 49 -4.03 16.61 3.23
CA PHE A 49 -4.91 15.52 3.65
C PHE A 49 -6.37 15.74 3.21
N ALA A 50 -6.91 16.94 3.44
CA ALA A 50 -8.27 17.30 3.02
C ALA A 50 -8.42 17.22 1.49
N SER A 51 -7.44 17.68 0.72
CA SER A 51 -7.46 17.58 -0.74
C SER A 51 -7.48 16.11 -1.23
N CYS A 52 -6.74 15.21 -0.56
CA CYS A 52 -6.79 13.78 -0.85
C CYS A 52 -8.16 13.17 -0.56
N LEU A 53 -8.85 13.60 0.52
CA LEU A 53 -10.23 13.16 0.81
C LEU A 53 -11.21 13.62 -0.28
N VAL A 54 -11.09 14.86 -0.73
CA VAL A 54 -11.91 15.41 -1.84
C VAL A 54 -11.67 14.61 -3.13
N LEU A 55 -10.41 14.32 -3.45
CA LEU A 55 -10.06 13.50 -4.62
C LEU A 55 -10.58 12.06 -4.49
N ALA A 56 -10.53 11.47 -3.30
CA ALA A 56 -11.10 10.14 -3.05
C ALA A 56 -12.63 10.13 -3.25
N PHE A 57 -13.31 11.17 -2.77
CA PHE A 57 -14.75 11.34 -2.98
C PHE A 57 -15.10 11.52 -4.46
N TYR A 58 -14.36 12.37 -5.18
CA TYR A 58 -14.54 12.58 -6.62
C TYR A 58 -14.25 11.31 -7.43
N SER A 59 -13.30 10.47 -6.98
CA SER A 59 -12.97 9.19 -7.61
C SER A 59 -14.01 8.10 -7.36
N LYS A 60 -15.12 8.40 -6.64
CA LYS A 60 -16.17 7.42 -6.27
C LYS A 60 -15.62 6.16 -5.57
N VAL A 61 -14.50 6.31 -4.87
CA VAL A 61 -13.96 5.24 -4.01
C VAL A 61 -14.92 5.07 -2.83
N SER A 62 -15.19 3.82 -2.44
CA SER A 62 -16.02 3.55 -1.26
C SER A 62 -15.34 4.15 -0.01
N MET A 63 -15.88 5.28 0.49
CA MET A 63 -15.29 6.05 1.59
C MET A 63 -15.15 5.20 2.87
N ARG A 64 -16.08 4.24 3.06
CA ARG A 64 -16.00 3.29 4.18
C ARG A 64 -14.73 2.42 4.13
N LEU A 65 -14.38 1.91 2.94
CA LEU A 65 -13.18 1.08 2.74
C LEU A 65 -11.91 1.93 2.86
N TYR A 66 -11.92 3.14 2.29
CA TYR A 66 -10.82 4.09 2.36
C TYR A 66 -10.48 4.46 3.82
N LEU A 67 -11.47 4.84 4.62
CA LEU A 67 -11.31 5.17 6.02
C LEU A 67 -10.89 3.95 6.85
N ARG A 68 -11.46 2.78 6.59
CA ARG A 68 -11.08 1.54 7.29
C ARG A 68 -9.61 1.18 7.07
N ARG A 69 -9.09 1.39 5.86
CA ARG A 69 -7.66 1.18 5.55
C ARG A 69 -6.76 2.18 6.25
N MET A 70 -7.26 3.40 6.55
CA MET A 70 -6.50 4.40 7.31
C MET A 70 -6.42 4.10 8.81
N LEU A 71 -7.35 3.34 9.38
CA LEU A 71 -7.38 3.06 10.81
C LEU A 71 -6.09 2.36 11.30
N TYR A 72 -5.56 1.39 10.55
CA TYR A 72 -4.36 0.66 10.96
C TYR A 72 -3.11 1.56 11.06
N PRO A 73 -2.76 2.35 10.03
CA PRO A 73 -1.64 3.29 10.12
C PRO A 73 -1.89 4.38 11.18
N LEU A 74 -3.14 4.80 11.38
CA LEU A 74 -3.51 5.84 12.34
C LEU A 74 -3.06 5.50 13.77
N TYR A 75 -3.20 4.23 14.21
CA TYR A 75 -2.72 3.81 15.53
C TYR A 75 -1.21 4.02 15.69
N VAL A 76 -0.43 3.65 14.69
CA VAL A 76 1.03 3.79 14.70
C VAL A 76 1.41 5.27 14.69
N ILE A 77 0.78 6.07 13.83
CA ILE A 77 1.03 7.51 13.70
C ILE A 77 0.71 8.21 15.01
N THR A 78 -0.42 7.89 15.65
CA THR A 78 -0.83 8.47 16.93
C THR A 78 0.16 8.12 18.03
N PHE A 79 0.62 6.86 18.06
CA PHE A 79 1.61 6.43 19.05
C PHE A 79 2.95 7.18 18.87
N VAL A 80 3.48 7.25 17.65
CA VAL A 80 4.72 7.97 17.36
C VAL A 80 4.60 9.46 17.67
N SER A 81 3.47 10.08 17.31
CA SER A 81 3.22 11.49 17.59
C SER A 81 3.08 11.78 19.11
N ALA A 82 2.46 10.85 19.85
CA ALA A 82 2.28 10.99 21.31
C ALA A 82 3.60 10.89 22.09
N VAL A 83 4.64 10.29 21.54
CA VAL A 83 5.96 10.20 22.17
C VAL A 83 6.76 11.51 22.01
N GLN A 84 6.53 12.27 20.94
CA GLN A 84 7.30 13.48 20.61
C GLN A 84 7.28 14.57 21.72
N PRO A 85 6.17 14.88 22.39
CA PRO A 85 6.12 15.86 23.47
C PRO A 85 7.03 15.55 24.66
N PHE A 86 7.41 14.26 24.82
CA PHE A 86 8.27 13.80 25.91
C PHE A 86 9.76 13.75 25.54
N THR A 87 10.05 13.75 24.24
CA THR A 87 11.42 13.49 23.76
C THR A 87 12.10 14.73 23.19
N TYR A 88 11.33 15.70 22.66
CA TYR A 88 11.88 16.84 21.94
C TYR A 88 11.41 18.17 22.54
N GLY A 89 12.37 19.05 22.92
CA GLY A 89 12.10 20.41 23.35
C GLY A 89 12.98 20.84 24.50
N SER A 90 13.04 22.18 24.71
CA SER A 90 13.76 22.84 25.79
C SER A 90 12.84 23.62 26.75
N THR A 91 11.64 24.01 26.28
CA THR A 91 10.67 24.78 27.07
C THR A 91 9.64 23.89 27.76
N ILE A 92 9.70 23.78 29.07
CA ILE A 92 8.79 22.99 29.91
C ILE A 92 7.46 23.75 30.05
N VAL A 93 6.35 23.15 29.59
CA VAL A 93 5.00 23.71 29.73
C VAL A 93 4.30 23.21 30.97
N ALA A 94 4.42 21.94 31.29
CA ALA A 94 3.80 21.34 32.43
C ALA A 94 4.59 20.15 32.96
N ILE A 95 4.70 20.07 34.30
CA ILE A 95 5.15 18.84 34.97
C ILE A 95 3.87 18.19 35.46
N THR A 96 3.48 17.07 34.83
CA THR A 96 2.30 16.33 35.28
C THR A 96 2.61 15.63 36.58
N PRO A 97 1.82 15.83 37.66
CA PRO A 97 2.07 15.20 38.96
C PRO A 97 1.94 13.69 38.97
N LEU A 98 1.37 13.11 37.90
CA LEU A 98 1.15 11.67 37.76
C LEU A 98 2.29 10.93 37.04
N LEU A 99 3.08 11.62 36.22
CA LEU A 99 4.21 11.04 35.45
C LEU A 99 5.39 12.01 35.53
N PRO A 100 6.60 11.58 35.94
CA PRO A 100 7.78 12.43 36.15
C PRO A 100 8.43 12.90 34.84
N PHE A 101 7.68 12.97 33.74
CA PHE A 101 8.19 13.39 32.44
C PHE A 101 7.76 14.84 32.13
N PRO A 102 8.71 15.75 31.84
CA PRO A 102 8.37 17.09 31.40
C PRO A 102 7.73 17.07 30.01
N ILE A 103 6.64 17.83 29.86
CA ILE A 103 5.99 18.03 28.57
C ILE A 103 6.55 19.32 27.96
N PHE A 104 7.13 19.20 26.77
CA PHE A 104 7.70 20.32 26.03
C PHE A 104 6.73 20.88 25.00
N TYR A 105 6.58 22.21 24.94
CA TYR A 105 5.72 22.90 23.99
C TYR A 105 6.19 22.65 22.53
N GLU A 106 7.48 22.73 22.32
CA GLU A 106 8.10 22.48 21.02
C GLU A 106 7.83 21.04 20.54
N GLY A 107 7.91 20.06 21.46
CA GLY A 107 7.62 18.67 21.20
C GLY A 107 6.15 18.42 20.81
N LEU A 108 5.23 19.18 21.40
CA LEU A 108 3.80 19.08 21.06
C LEU A 108 3.53 19.60 19.63
N LEU A 109 4.10 20.75 19.27
CA LEU A 109 3.99 21.29 17.91
C LEU A 109 4.65 20.37 16.87
N PHE A 110 5.83 19.84 17.21
CA PHE A 110 6.54 18.88 16.36
C PHE A 110 5.76 17.58 16.24
N GLY A 111 5.19 17.06 17.31
CA GLY A 111 4.32 15.88 17.29
C GLY A 111 3.10 16.08 16.39
N LEU A 112 2.45 17.26 16.47
CA LEU A 112 1.32 17.59 15.59
C LEU A 112 1.73 17.69 14.12
N LEU A 113 2.92 18.24 13.85
CA LEU A 113 3.48 18.29 12.51
C LEU A 113 3.79 16.90 11.94
N VAL A 114 4.43 16.02 12.72
CA VAL A 114 4.69 14.63 12.33
C VAL A 114 3.39 13.88 12.10
N PHE A 115 2.40 14.04 12.98
CA PHE A 115 1.08 13.45 12.83
C PHE A 115 0.44 13.83 11.50
N SER A 116 0.35 15.13 11.21
CA SER A 116 -0.29 15.64 10.00
C SER A 116 0.45 15.22 8.73
N ARG A 117 1.80 15.22 8.71
CA ARG A 117 2.61 14.74 7.58
C ARG A 117 2.40 13.26 7.30
N CYS A 118 2.50 12.41 8.33
CA CYS A 118 2.30 10.97 8.18
C CYS A 118 0.87 10.66 7.72
N LEU A 119 -0.12 11.38 8.24
CA LEU A 119 -1.51 11.20 7.86
C LEU A 119 -1.75 11.58 6.38
N ALA A 120 -1.15 12.69 5.91
CA ALA A 120 -1.19 13.10 4.51
C ALA A 120 -0.49 12.09 3.61
N ALA A 121 0.69 11.60 4.00
CA ALA A 121 1.43 10.60 3.22
C ALA A 121 0.65 9.29 3.07
N VAL A 122 0.05 8.78 4.15
CA VAL A 122 -0.80 7.57 4.12
C VAL A 122 -2.04 7.80 3.25
N ALA A 123 -2.64 9.00 3.30
CA ALA A 123 -3.79 9.33 2.45
C ALA A 123 -3.45 9.29 0.96
N ILE A 124 -2.29 9.84 0.56
CA ILE A 124 -1.81 9.80 -0.83
C ILE A 124 -1.60 8.35 -1.29
N LEU A 125 -0.92 7.52 -0.50
CA LEU A 125 -0.68 6.11 -0.84
C LEU A 125 -1.99 5.31 -0.91
N ASN A 126 -2.89 5.51 0.03
CA ASN A 126 -4.20 4.86 0.04
C ASN A 126 -5.03 5.26 -1.18
N LEU A 127 -4.96 6.54 -1.59
CA LEU A 127 -5.61 7.02 -2.82
C LEU A 127 -5.04 6.31 -4.05
N LEU A 128 -3.71 6.23 -4.19
CA LEU A 128 -3.04 5.58 -5.30
C LEU A 128 -3.46 4.11 -5.42
N ILE A 129 -3.44 3.36 -4.30
CA ILE A 129 -3.83 1.94 -4.26
C ILE A 129 -5.33 1.76 -4.59
N SER A 130 -6.18 2.70 -4.19
CA SER A 130 -7.62 2.61 -4.43
C SER A 130 -8.02 2.96 -5.87
N VAL A 131 -7.21 3.76 -6.56
CA VAL A 131 -7.48 4.22 -7.93
C VAL A 131 -6.75 3.43 -9.00
N SER A 132 -5.70 2.68 -8.64
CA SER A 132 -4.86 1.93 -9.58
C SER A 132 -4.90 0.43 -9.27
N SER A 133 -5.03 -0.41 -10.31
CA SER A 133 -4.89 -1.86 -10.15
C SER A 133 -3.41 -2.26 -10.05
N ILE A 134 -3.14 -3.40 -9.41
CA ILE A 134 -1.77 -3.93 -9.29
C ILE A 134 -1.14 -4.16 -10.68
N LEU A 135 -1.92 -4.64 -11.64
CA LEU A 135 -1.45 -4.88 -13.01
C LEU A 135 -1.10 -3.58 -13.73
N GLU A 136 -1.86 -2.50 -13.50
CA GLU A 136 -1.54 -1.17 -14.03
C GLU A 136 -0.24 -0.62 -13.43
N ILE A 137 -0.02 -0.83 -12.13
CA ILE A 137 1.22 -0.41 -11.45
C ILE A 137 2.43 -1.17 -12.01
N ILE A 138 2.33 -2.49 -12.20
CA ILE A 138 3.39 -3.30 -12.81
C ILE A 138 3.65 -2.84 -14.26
N GLY A 139 2.60 -2.54 -15.03
CA GLY A 139 2.71 -1.99 -16.37
C GLY A 139 3.40 -0.62 -16.41
N ALA A 140 3.12 0.24 -15.45
CA ALA A 140 3.79 1.53 -15.32
C ALA A 140 5.28 1.37 -14.97
N LEU A 141 5.64 0.41 -14.06
CA LEU A 141 7.04 0.09 -13.77
C LEU A 141 7.79 -0.40 -15.02
N ALA A 142 7.11 -1.12 -15.91
CA ALA A 142 7.70 -1.54 -17.18
C ALA A 142 8.11 -0.34 -18.05
N TRP A 143 7.36 0.74 -18.01
CA TRP A 143 7.68 1.98 -18.71
C TRP A 143 8.88 2.71 -18.08
N PHE A 144 9.04 2.66 -16.75
CA PHE A 144 10.20 3.20 -16.01
C PHE A 144 11.49 2.39 -16.21
N ARG A 145 11.53 1.49 -17.21
CA ARG A 145 12.69 0.63 -17.54
C ARG A 145 13.10 -0.31 -16.40
N ALA A 146 12.17 -0.74 -15.57
CA ALA A 146 12.45 -1.80 -14.61
C ALA A 146 12.90 -3.08 -15.36
N PRO A 147 13.86 -3.86 -14.80
CA PRO A 147 14.34 -5.10 -15.42
C PRO A 147 13.19 -6.04 -15.76
N SER A 148 13.20 -6.63 -16.96
CA SER A 148 12.14 -7.52 -17.47
C SER A 148 11.88 -8.69 -16.51
N VAL A 149 12.93 -9.26 -15.96
CA VAL A 149 12.86 -10.39 -15.02
C VAL A 149 12.05 -10.04 -13.77
N LEU A 150 12.23 -8.84 -13.19
CA LEU A 150 11.46 -8.41 -12.01
C LEU A 150 9.98 -8.26 -12.32
N LEU A 151 9.64 -7.74 -13.51
CA LEU A 151 8.26 -7.58 -13.95
C LEU A 151 7.58 -8.93 -14.18
N ASP A 152 8.29 -9.86 -14.80
CA ASP A 152 7.81 -11.21 -15.06
C ASP A 152 7.57 -11.97 -13.76
N VAL A 153 8.51 -11.86 -12.78
CA VAL A 153 8.35 -12.43 -11.43
C VAL A 153 7.16 -11.80 -10.72
N ALA A 154 6.99 -10.46 -10.76
CA ALA A 154 5.87 -9.77 -10.11
C ALA A 154 4.51 -10.25 -10.68
N LEU A 155 4.41 -10.42 -12.00
CA LEU A 155 3.20 -10.94 -12.65
C LEU A 155 2.92 -12.39 -12.27
N LEU A 156 3.97 -13.23 -12.24
CA LEU A 156 3.84 -14.61 -11.79
C LEU A 156 3.42 -14.66 -10.32
N MET A 157 4.02 -13.84 -9.45
CA MET A 157 3.63 -13.75 -8.04
C MET A 157 2.15 -13.37 -7.91
N PHE A 158 1.69 -12.35 -8.63
CA PHE A 158 0.29 -11.94 -8.60
C PHE A 158 -0.65 -13.05 -9.03
N ARG A 159 -0.30 -13.79 -10.09
CA ARG A 159 -1.09 -14.93 -10.57
C ARG A 159 -1.13 -16.08 -9.58
N TYR A 160 0.03 -16.44 -8.99
CA TYR A 160 0.13 -17.62 -8.14
C TYR A 160 -0.29 -17.39 -6.70
N ILE A 161 -0.43 -16.14 -6.24
CA ILE A 161 -0.95 -15.85 -4.89
C ILE A 161 -2.35 -16.44 -4.68
N PHE A 162 -3.22 -16.37 -5.69
CA PHE A 162 -4.56 -16.96 -5.63
C PHE A 162 -4.52 -18.49 -5.60
N VAL A 163 -3.68 -19.08 -6.44
CA VAL A 163 -3.54 -20.55 -6.51
C VAL A 163 -2.97 -21.11 -5.21
N ILE A 164 -1.97 -20.45 -4.63
CA ILE A 164 -1.37 -20.87 -3.35
C ILE A 164 -2.35 -20.64 -2.20
N SER A 165 -3.16 -19.58 -2.23
CA SER A 165 -4.17 -19.35 -1.21
C SER A 165 -5.26 -20.42 -1.20
N GLU A 166 -5.71 -20.89 -2.37
CA GLU A 166 -6.64 -22.02 -2.47
C GLU A 166 -6.02 -23.32 -1.93
N GLU A 167 -4.75 -23.56 -2.26
CA GLU A 167 -4.03 -24.72 -1.78
C GLU A 167 -3.85 -24.69 -0.24
N ALA A 168 -3.56 -23.50 0.32
CA ALA A 168 -3.49 -23.28 1.76
C ALA A 168 -4.82 -23.61 2.44
N GLU A 169 -5.93 -23.16 1.87
CA GLU A 169 -7.25 -23.44 2.39
C GLU A 169 -7.60 -24.94 2.34
N ARG A 170 -7.23 -25.63 1.26
CA ARG A 170 -7.42 -27.09 1.14
C ARG A 170 -6.63 -27.84 2.22
N ILE A 171 -5.35 -27.50 2.45
CA ILE A 171 -4.52 -28.11 3.48
C ILE A 171 -5.07 -27.80 4.88
N TYR A 172 -5.46 -26.54 5.12
CA TYR A 172 -6.05 -26.12 6.38
C TYR A 172 -7.33 -26.90 6.70
N ASN A 173 -8.24 -27.01 5.74
CA ASN A 173 -9.50 -27.77 5.91
C ASN A 173 -9.25 -29.25 6.15
N ALA A 174 -8.25 -29.85 5.47
CA ALA A 174 -7.87 -31.25 5.70
C ALA A 174 -7.29 -31.47 7.10
N GLN A 175 -6.50 -30.52 7.63
CA GLN A 175 -6.01 -30.58 9.00
C GLN A 175 -7.12 -30.34 10.03
N GLN A 176 -8.06 -29.45 9.72
CA GLN A 176 -9.21 -29.16 10.58
C GLN A 176 -10.13 -30.39 10.71
N SER A 177 -10.38 -31.12 9.62
CA SER A 177 -11.16 -32.37 9.63
C SER A 177 -10.52 -33.46 10.51
N ARG A 178 -9.19 -33.41 10.69
CA ARG A 178 -8.44 -34.29 11.58
C ARG A 178 -8.29 -33.74 13.00
N CYS A 179 -9.12 -32.78 13.40
CA CYS A 179 -9.06 -32.08 14.69
C CYS A 179 -7.72 -31.40 14.98
N GLY A 180 -6.95 -31.04 13.95
CA GLY A 180 -5.62 -30.45 14.07
C GLY A 180 -5.57 -29.09 14.78
N TYR A 181 -6.69 -28.40 14.89
CA TYR A 181 -6.82 -27.08 15.54
C TYR A 181 -7.76 -27.11 16.75
N SER A 182 -8.08 -28.30 17.29
CA SER A 182 -8.94 -28.44 18.46
C SER A 182 -8.32 -27.78 19.70
N LYS A 183 -9.15 -27.32 20.62
CA LYS A 183 -8.70 -26.72 21.88
C LYS A 183 -7.92 -27.72 22.75
N ALA A 184 -8.20 -29.03 22.59
CA ALA A 184 -7.54 -30.10 23.32
C ALA A 184 -6.04 -30.26 23.03
N LEU A 185 -5.57 -29.82 21.84
CA LEU A 185 -4.16 -29.95 21.43
C LEU A 185 -3.22 -28.93 22.11
N GLY A 186 -3.73 -27.98 22.89
CA GLY A 186 -2.91 -26.92 23.46
C GLY A 186 -2.29 -25.96 22.43
N PHE A 187 -1.51 -25.00 22.91
CA PHE A 187 -0.89 -23.97 22.04
C PHE A 187 0.19 -24.57 21.12
N PHE A 188 1.10 -25.36 21.69
CA PHE A 188 2.22 -25.96 20.93
C PHE A 188 1.75 -26.96 19.86
N GLY A 189 0.69 -27.73 20.12
CA GLY A 189 0.13 -28.66 19.14
C GLY A 189 -0.45 -27.94 17.94
N ARG A 190 -1.17 -26.84 18.16
CA ARG A 190 -1.70 -25.99 17.08
C ARG A 190 -0.58 -25.32 16.30
N LEU A 191 0.45 -24.80 16.98
CA LEU A 191 1.61 -24.18 16.34
C LEU A 191 2.35 -25.16 15.43
N ARG A 192 2.55 -26.42 15.88
CA ARG A 192 3.13 -27.50 15.06
C ARG A 192 2.32 -27.78 13.80
N ASN A 193 0.99 -27.76 13.88
CA ASN A 193 0.13 -27.98 12.72
C ASN A 193 0.20 -26.81 11.72
N TYR A 194 0.27 -25.57 12.18
CA TYR A 194 0.59 -24.43 11.31
C TYR A 194 1.96 -24.58 10.65
N GLY A 195 2.98 -25.00 11.40
CA GLY A 195 4.32 -25.28 10.84
C GLY A 195 4.27 -26.35 9.74
N THR A 196 3.51 -27.43 9.96
CA THR A 196 3.31 -28.47 8.93
C THR A 196 2.57 -27.95 7.71
N LEU A 197 1.56 -27.08 7.90
CA LEU A 197 0.84 -26.43 6.79
C LEU A 197 1.80 -25.59 5.93
N PHE A 198 2.59 -24.72 6.57
CA PHE A 198 3.58 -23.91 5.85
C PHE A 198 4.64 -24.75 5.17
N GLY A 199 5.14 -25.82 5.80
CA GLY A 199 6.11 -26.73 5.20
C GLY A 199 5.56 -27.40 3.94
N MET A 200 4.33 -27.92 3.99
CA MET A 200 3.68 -28.51 2.81
C MET A 200 3.42 -27.50 1.70
N LEU A 201 2.98 -26.27 2.05
CA LEU A 201 2.80 -25.22 1.06
C LEU A 201 4.09 -24.84 0.37
N PHE A 202 5.18 -24.72 1.14
CA PHE A 202 6.49 -24.39 0.59
C PHE A 202 6.99 -25.47 -0.39
N THR A 203 6.89 -26.73 0.00
CA THR A 203 7.27 -27.84 -0.89
C THR A 203 6.47 -27.84 -2.18
N ARG A 204 5.14 -27.70 -2.10
CA ARG A 204 4.28 -27.66 -3.29
C ARG A 204 4.53 -26.42 -4.17
N ALA A 205 4.80 -25.26 -3.55
CA ALA A 205 5.15 -24.04 -4.28
C ALA A 205 6.49 -24.20 -5.01
N TYR A 206 7.47 -24.85 -4.37
CA TYR A 206 8.77 -25.14 -4.97
C TYR A 206 8.65 -26.09 -6.18
N ASP A 207 7.96 -27.22 -6.01
CA ASP A 207 7.74 -28.18 -7.11
C ASP A 207 7.06 -27.49 -8.30
N ARG A 208 6.06 -26.68 -8.02
CA ARG A 208 5.36 -25.89 -9.05
C ARG A 208 6.28 -24.89 -9.73
N ALA A 209 7.16 -24.21 -8.99
CA ALA A 209 8.10 -23.26 -9.56
C ALA A 209 9.08 -23.94 -10.53
N VAL A 210 9.57 -25.14 -10.19
CA VAL A 210 10.43 -25.95 -11.09
C VAL A 210 9.71 -26.32 -12.38
N ILE A 211 8.46 -26.81 -12.27
CA ILE A 211 7.65 -27.18 -13.46
C ILE A 211 7.42 -25.96 -14.36
N ILE A 212 7.07 -24.80 -13.76
CA ILE A 212 6.82 -23.57 -14.49
C ILE A 212 8.10 -23.10 -15.18
N GLY A 213 9.24 -23.09 -14.45
CA GLY A 213 10.53 -22.69 -15.00
C GLY A 213 10.92 -23.53 -16.21
N ASN A 214 10.80 -24.86 -16.11
CA ASN A 214 11.08 -25.78 -17.20
C ASN A 214 10.14 -25.55 -18.40
N ALA A 215 8.84 -25.33 -18.13
CA ALA A 215 7.87 -25.02 -19.19
C ALA A 215 8.15 -23.68 -19.89
N MET A 216 8.65 -22.67 -19.14
CA MET A 216 9.05 -21.39 -19.72
C MET A 216 10.27 -21.53 -20.61
N ILE A 217 11.29 -22.26 -20.17
CA ILE A 217 12.49 -22.53 -20.96
C ILE A 217 12.12 -23.29 -22.25
N ALA A 218 11.27 -24.32 -22.16
CA ALA A 218 10.80 -25.08 -23.30
C ALA A 218 10.03 -24.23 -24.33
N ARG A 219 9.42 -23.12 -23.88
CA ARG A 219 8.75 -22.13 -24.75
C ARG A 219 9.67 -21.01 -25.24
N GLY A 220 10.99 -21.12 -25.03
CA GLY A 220 11.98 -20.15 -25.48
C GLY A 220 12.11 -18.90 -24.63
N TYR A 221 11.77 -18.98 -23.34
CA TYR A 221 12.01 -17.86 -22.42
C TYR A 221 13.49 -17.71 -22.14
N THR A 222 14.04 -16.54 -22.46
CA THR A 222 15.47 -16.20 -22.27
C THR A 222 15.72 -15.15 -21.20
N GLY A 223 14.65 -14.64 -20.54
CA GLY A 223 14.76 -13.55 -19.55
C GLY A 223 14.90 -12.14 -20.16
N GLU A 224 15.33 -12.03 -21.42
CA GLU A 224 15.48 -10.72 -22.09
C GLU A 224 14.17 -10.20 -22.68
N LYS A 225 13.30 -11.11 -23.14
CA LYS A 225 12.00 -10.76 -23.70
C LYS A 225 10.93 -10.78 -22.60
N LYS A 226 10.20 -9.69 -22.49
CA LYS A 226 9.04 -9.60 -21.58
C LYS A 226 8.05 -10.71 -21.89
N LEU A 227 7.65 -11.51 -20.88
CA LEU A 227 6.62 -12.55 -21.01
C LEU A 227 5.27 -11.96 -21.43
N PHE A 228 4.98 -10.75 -20.96
CA PHE A 228 3.73 -10.07 -21.25
C PHE A 228 4.01 -8.75 -21.97
N LYS A 229 3.42 -8.61 -23.13
CA LYS A 229 3.33 -7.33 -23.83
C LYS A 229 2.24 -6.53 -23.13
N PHE A 230 2.65 -5.66 -22.18
CA PHE A 230 1.70 -4.68 -21.66
C PHE A 230 1.18 -3.87 -22.84
N SER A 231 -0.14 -3.77 -22.95
CA SER A 231 -0.77 -2.90 -23.95
C SER A 231 -0.31 -1.48 -23.67
N GLU A 232 0.67 -1.01 -24.44
CA GLU A 232 1.14 0.37 -24.37
C GLU A 232 0.04 1.24 -24.96
N ARG A 233 -0.96 1.60 -24.14
CA ARG A 233 -1.85 2.68 -24.52
C ARG A 233 -0.98 3.91 -24.75
N PRO A 234 -1.10 4.60 -25.90
CA PRO A 234 -0.39 5.86 -26.12
C PRO A 234 -0.82 6.84 -25.02
N LEU A 235 0.15 7.50 -24.40
CA LEU A 235 -0.13 8.56 -23.41
C LEU A 235 -1.05 9.58 -24.06
N SER A 236 -2.26 9.72 -23.52
CA SER A 236 -3.18 10.76 -23.99
C SER A 236 -2.67 12.11 -23.49
N THR A 237 -2.65 13.10 -24.39
CA THR A 237 -2.31 14.50 -24.03
C THR A 237 -3.19 15.03 -22.91
N LYS A 238 -4.44 14.55 -22.82
CA LYS A 238 -5.38 14.87 -21.74
C LYS A 238 -4.91 14.36 -20.38
N ASP A 239 -4.37 13.14 -20.33
CA ASP A 239 -3.89 12.53 -19.08
C ASP A 239 -2.66 13.26 -18.54
N VAL A 240 -1.75 13.68 -19.42
CA VAL A 240 -0.59 14.48 -19.06
C VAL A 240 -1.04 15.86 -18.54
N LEU A 241 -2.02 16.50 -19.19
CA LEU A 241 -2.53 17.81 -18.77
C LEU A 241 -3.19 17.72 -17.37
N TYR A 242 -4.01 16.69 -17.12
CA TYR A 242 -4.58 16.45 -15.79
C TYR A 242 -3.51 16.17 -14.73
N GLY A 243 -2.50 15.38 -15.06
CA GLY A 243 -1.38 15.13 -14.15
C GLY A 243 -0.62 16.41 -13.80
N LEU A 244 -0.36 17.24 -14.81
CA LEU A 244 0.34 18.51 -14.66
C LEU A 244 -0.47 19.51 -13.84
N SER A 245 -1.79 19.56 -14.01
CA SER A 245 -2.69 20.39 -13.20
C SER A 245 -2.74 19.95 -11.73
N LEU A 246 -2.71 18.63 -11.46
CA LEU A 246 -2.64 18.10 -10.10
C LEU A 246 -1.29 18.44 -9.44
N ILE A 247 -0.18 18.25 -10.15
CA ILE A 247 1.15 18.60 -9.64
C ILE A 247 1.21 20.09 -9.33
N LEU A 248 0.70 20.95 -10.22
CA LEU A 248 0.69 22.40 -10.03
C LEU A 248 -0.19 22.81 -8.84
N ALA A 249 -1.34 22.17 -8.64
CA ALA A 249 -2.20 22.39 -7.48
C ALA A 249 -1.51 21.98 -6.17
N PHE A 250 -0.83 20.83 -6.15
CA PHE A 250 -0.06 20.39 -4.98
C PHE A 250 1.16 21.29 -4.70
N THR A 251 1.89 21.75 -5.74
CA THR A 251 3.00 22.69 -5.56
C THR A 251 2.54 24.04 -5.01
N LEU A 252 1.44 24.58 -5.50
CA LEU A 252 0.86 25.81 -4.97
C LEU A 252 0.44 25.65 -3.50
N LEU A 253 -0.17 24.52 -3.12
CA LEU A 253 -0.51 24.20 -1.74
C LEU A 253 0.73 24.13 -0.83
N ILE A 254 1.82 23.56 -1.32
CA ILE A 254 3.07 23.43 -0.56
C ILE A 254 3.76 24.80 -0.43
N LEU A 255 3.81 25.59 -1.51
CA LEU A 255 4.39 26.94 -1.50
C LEU A 255 3.60 27.91 -0.63
N ALA A 256 2.28 27.75 -0.53
CA ALA A 256 1.46 28.53 0.40
C ALA A 256 1.71 28.18 1.87
N GLY A 257 2.47 27.13 2.14
CA GLY A 257 2.79 26.62 3.47
C GLY A 257 4.27 26.58 3.83
N CYS A 258 5.13 27.08 2.94
CA CYS A 258 6.50 27.45 3.27
C CYS A 258 6.59 28.92 3.61
#